data_0aaab2d6028009603aedc77b1722c618
#
_entry.id   0aaab2d6028009603aedc77b1722c618
#
_cell.length_a   1.000
_cell.length_b   1.000
_cell.length_c   1.000
_cell.angle_alpha   90.00
_cell.angle_beta   90.00
_cell.angle_gamma   90.00
#
_symmetry.space_group_name_H-M   'P 1'
#
loop_
_entity.id
_entity.type
_entity.pdbx_description
1 polymer ?
#
loop_
_entity_poly.entity_id
_entity_poly.type
_entity_poly.pdbx_seq_one_letter_code
_entity_poly.pdbx_strand_id
1 'polypeptide(L)'
;GGNSVLFLVDGERLAGETLNNVDYNRLNLDNVERVEIVKGAASTLYGSSAVGGVINIITRDSEDPWNLNVNSRFGEHNDQRYGGTFSFKAGKFNSQTNVQHTMSDSYDVPEGDVTTIFGNRTWNVKERLVYRPIEQLKLTARGGYYFRERDKTGDSKDRYRDFSGGLKANYDFNIMSNLEVAYTFDQYDKSDYLTSYKYDVRDYSNVQH
;
A
#
# COMPACT_ATOMS: atom_id res chain seq x y z
N GLY A 1 5.35 -18.73 16.97
CA GLY A 1 6.32 -18.05 16.14
C GLY A 1 5.84 -18.04 14.71
N GLY A 2 5.09 -17.00 14.29
CA GLY A 2 4.65 -16.85 12.92
C GLY A 2 5.84 -16.52 12.02
N ASN A 3 5.98 -17.20 10.92
CA ASN A 3 6.93 -16.87 9.87
C ASN A 3 6.51 -15.53 9.27
N SER A 4 7.18 -14.45 9.62
CA SER A 4 6.92 -13.13 9.07
C SER A 4 7.43 -13.08 7.64
N VAL A 5 6.52 -13.02 6.68
CA VAL A 5 6.84 -12.75 5.28
C VAL A 5 6.71 -11.25 5.06
N LEU A 6 7.76 -10.62 4.56
CA LEU A 6 7.77 -9.20 4.24
C LEU A 6 7.24 -8.98 2.82
N PHE A 7 6.26 -8.09 2.68
CA PHE A 7 5.75 -7.67 1.37
C PHE A 7 6.32 -6.31 0.99
N LEU A 8 6.89 -6.24 -0.19
CA LEU A 8 7.42 -5.02 -0.80
C LEU A 8 6.68 -4.73 -2.10
N VAL A 9 6.56 -3.46 -2.42
CA VAL A 9 6.17 -2.98 -3.75
C VAL A 9 7.32 -2.14 -4.29
N ASP A 10 7.92 -2.58 -5.38
CA ASP A 10 9.11 -1.98 -5.99
C ASP A 10 10.27 -1.76 -4.98
N GLY A 11 10.46 -2.70 -4.07
CA GLY A 11 11.51 -2.68 -3.05
C GLY A 11 11.17 -1.88 -1.79
N GLU A 12 9.98 -1.29 -1.67
CA GLU A 12 9.54 -0.55 -0.49
C GLU A 12 8.48 -1.32 0.30
N ARG A 13 8.55 -1.24 1.63
CA ARG A 13 7.55 -1.87 2.50
C ARG A 13 6.16 -1.31 2.22
N LEU A 14 5.16 -2.18 2.27
CA LEU A 14 3.77 -1.74 2.38
C LEU A 14 3.59 -1.06 3.74
N ALA A 15 3.28 0.24 3.72
CA ALA A 15 2.97 0.98 4.93
C ALA A 15 1.75 0.39 5.66
N GLY A 16 1.77 0.40 6.99
CA GLY A 16 0.66 -0.08 7.83
C GLY A 16 0.66 -1.57 8.16
N GLU A 17 1.78 -2.26 7.98
CA GLU A 17 2.00 -3.57 8.61
C GLU A 17 2.12 -3.41 10.12
N THR A 18 1.02 -3.57 10.83
CA THR A 18 1.03 -3.70 12.28
C THR A 18 0.89 -5.17 12.66
N LEU A 19 1.90 -5.73 13.36
CA LEU A 19 1.83 -7.05 14.02
C LEU A 19 1.42 -8.22 13.10
N ASN A 20 2.15 -8.46 12.00
CA ASN A 20 1.95 -9.60 11.08
C ASN A 20 0.62 -9.60 10.32
N ASN A 21 -0.08 -8.49 10.22
CA ASN A 21 -1.34 -8.40 9.51
C ASN A 21 -1.18 -7.53 8.26
N VAL A 22 -0.87 -8.18 7.14
CA VAL A 22 -0.81 -7.53 5.83
C VAL A 22 -2.25 -7.29 5.36
N ASP A 23 -2.64 -6.04 5.20
CA ASP A 23 -3.90 -5.73 4.55
C ASP A 23 -3.75 -5.93 3.03
N TYR A 24 -4.06 -7.14 2.56
CA TYR A 24 -3.99 -7.50 1.14
C TYR A 24 -4.89 -6.64 0.23
N ASN A 25 -5.86 -5.92 0.80
CA ASN A 25 -6.67 -4.97 0.03
C ASN A 25 -5.86 -3.75 -0.43
N ARG A 26 -4.67 -3.53 0.14
CA ARG A 26 -3.72 -2.49 -0.28
C ARG A 26 -2.89 -2.88 -1.51
N LEU A 27 -2.86 -4.19 -1.85
CA LEU A 27 -2.16 -4.69 -3.03
C LEU A 27 -3.04 -4.45 -4.26
N ASN A 28 -2.71 -3.45 -5.05
CA ASN A 28 -3.25 -3.33 -6.40
C ASN A 28 -2.37 -4.16 -7.34
N LEU A 29 -2.90 -5.30 -7.80
CA LEU A 29 -2.19 -6.22 -8.69
C LEU A 29 -2.41 -5.93 -10.18
N ASP A 30 -3.20 -4.91 -10.52
CA ASP A 30 -3.60 -4.63 -11.91
C ASP A 30 -2.43 -4.17 -12.79
N ASN A 31 -1.32 -3.74 -12.19
CA ASN A 31 -0.15 -3.25 -12.89
C ASN A 31 1.15 -3.93 -12.45
N VAL A 32 1.09 -5.22 -12.17
CA VAL A 32 2.26 -6.02 -11.80
C VAL A 32 2.99 -6.48 -13.07
N GLU A 33 4.29 -6.23 -13.12
CA GLU A 33 5.17 -6.79 -14.14
C GLU A 33 5.59 -8.20 -13.74
N ARG A 34 6.08 -8.35 -12.49
CA ARG A 34 6.52 -9.62 -11.93
C ARG A 34 6.50 -9.61 -10.41
N VAL A 35 6.57 -10.80 -9.83
CA VAL A 35 6.71 -11.01 -8.39
C VAL A 35 8.04 -11.70 -8.15
N GLU A 36 8.88 -11.11 -7.31
CA GLU A 36 10.16 -11.66 -6.88
C GLU A 36 10.02 -12.25 -5.47
N ILE A 37 10.41 -13.50 -5.29
CA ILE A 37 10.36 -14.17 -3.99
C ILE A 37 11.78 -14.49 -3.54
N VAL A 38 12.19 -13.90 -2.42
CA VAL A 38 13.50 -14.13 -1.80
C VAL A 38 13.31 -14.94 -0.53
N LYS A 39 13.99 -16.09 -0.44
CA LYS A 39 13.96 -16.99 0.72
C LYS A 39 15.37 -17.25 1.24
N GLY A 40 15.46 -17.65 2.52
CA GLY A 40 16.72 -18.03 3.14
C GLY A 40 17.58 -16.85 3.56
N ALA A 41 18.91 -17.03 3.58
CA ALA A 41 19.87 -16.06 4.11
C ALA A 41 19.82 -14.68 3.43
N ALA A 42 19.43 -14.61 2.15
CA ALA A 42 19.29 -13.35 1.42
C ALA A 42 18.13 -12.47 1.95
N SER A 43 17.14 -13.06 2.62
CA SER A 43 16.06 -12.29 3.25
C SER A 43 16.53 -11.46 4.44
N THR A 44 17.66 -11.80 5.06
CA THR A 44 18.23 -11.07 6.21
C THR A 44 18.69 -9.65 5.84
N LEU A 45 18.95 -9.38 4.55
CA LEU A 45 19.26 -8.04 4.05
C LEU A 45 18.09 -7.05 4.29
N TYR A 46 16.87 -7.56 4.46
CA TYR A 46 15.66 -6.79 4.70
C TYR A 46 15.27 -6.71 6.19
N GLY A 47 16.17 -7.17 7.09
CA GLY A 47 16.02 -7.10 8.54
C GLY A 47 15.22 -8.24 9.17
N SER A 48 14.97 -8.14 10.47
CA SER A 48 14.33 -9.19 11.28
C SER A 48 12.88 -9.50 10.87
N SER A 49 12.22 -8.61 10.16
CA SER A 49 10.84 -8.80 9.68
C SER A 49 10.72 -9.77 8.51
N ALA A 50 11.84 -10.17 7.90
CA ALA A 50 11.88 -11.02 6.72
C ALA A 50 12.28 -12.48 7.02
N VAL A 51 12.09 -12.96 8.25
CA VAL A 51 12.47 -14.33 8.69
C VAL A 51 11.79 -15.40 7.84
N GLY A 52 10.55 -15.18 7.41
CA GLY A 52 9.79 -16.12 6.54
C GLY A 52 10.06 -15.92 5.05
N GLY A 53 10.80 -14.90 4.66
CA GLY A 53 11.07 -14.53 3.28
C GLY A 53 10.57 -13.15 2.90
N VAL A 54 10.87 -12.74 1.67
CA VAL A 54 10.44 -11.45 1.10
C VAL A 54 9.69 -11.72 -0.19
N ILE A 55 8.54 -11.09 -0.35
CA ILE A 55 7.78 -11.03 -1.60
C ILE A 55 7.83 -9.59 -2.09
N ASN A 56 8.51 -9.37 -3.21
CA ASN A 56 8.62 -8.05 -3.84
C ASN A 56 7.79 -8.03 -5.12
N ILE A 57 6.80 -7.16 -5.14
CA ILE A 57 5.92 -6.94 -6.29
C ILE A 57 6.51 -5.82 -7.12
N ILE A 58 6.93 -6.13 -8.34
CA ILE A 58 7.48 -5.14 -9.27
C ILE A 58 6.36 -4.64 -10.16
N THR A 59 6.14 -3.34 -10.16
CA THR A 59 5.14 -2.70 -11.01
C THR A 59 5.70 -2.39 -12.39
N ARG A 60 4.83 -2.49 -13.40
CA ARG A 60 5.19 -2.19 -14.79
C ARG A 60 5.34 -0.70 -15.02
N ASP A 61 6.40 -0.27 -15.69
CA ASP A 61 6.49 1.07 -16.25
C ASP A 61 5.62 1.13 -17.51
N SER A 62 4.87 2.22 -17.69
CA SER A 62 4.07 2.39 -18.90
C SER A 62 5.00 2.63 -20.12
N GLU A 63 4.79 1.89 -21.18
CA GLU A 63 5.45 2.12 -22.48
C GLU A 63 4.66 3.09 -23.35
N ASP A 64 3.35 3.15 -23.15
CA ASP A 64 2.44 4.03 -23.85
C ASP A 64 2.53 5.48 -23.31
N PRO A 65 2.25 6.49 -24.14
CA PRO A 65 2.21 7.90 -23.72
C PRO A 65 1.24 8.13 -22.54
N TRP A 66 0.15 7.39 -22.51
CA TRP A 66 -0.76 7.32 -21.38
C TRP A 66 -1.56 6.02 -21.38
N ASN A 67 -1.95 5.58 -20.23
CA ASN A 67 -2.81 4.43 -20.04
C ASN A 67 -3.78 4.71 -18.88
N LEU A 68 -5.04 4.35 -19.05
CA LEU A 68 -6.07 4.40 -18.00
C LEU A 68 -6.72 3.05 -17.88
N ASN A 69 -6.65 2.46 -16.70
CA ASN A 69 -7.38 1.26 -16.33
C ASN A 69 -8.38 1.62 -15.23
N VAL A 70 -9.63 1.18 -15.37
CA VAL A 70 -10.67 1.35 -14.34
C VAL A 70 -11.35 0.02 -14.13
N ASN A 71 -11.50 -0.37 -12.89
CA ASN A 71 -12.17 -1.59 -12.50
C ASN A 71 -13.21 -1.34 -11.41
N SER A 72 -14.24 -2.17 -11.37
CA SER A 72 -15.22 -2.18 -10.31
C SER A 72 -15.67 -3.61 -10.02
N ARG A 73 -15.97 -3.86 -8.75
CA ARG A 73 -16.48 -5.14 -8.28
C ARG A 73 -17.60 -4.89 -7.28
N PHE A 74 -18.67 -5.69 -7.38
CA PHE A 74 -19.81 -5.68 -6.48
C PHE A 74 -20.02 -7.08 -5.91
N GLY A 75 -20.33 -7.15 -4.63
CA GLY A 75 -20.59 -8.38 -3.90
C GLY A 75 -21.78 -8.26 -2.97
N GLU A 76 -22.02 -9.29 -2.18
CA GLU A 76 -23.05 -9.31 -1.14
C GLU A 76 -22.72 -8.32 -0.02
N HIS A 77 -23.72 -7.98 0.80
CA HIS A 77 -23.57 -7.04 1.92
C HIS A 77 -23.02 -5.67 1.51
N ASN A 78 -23.42 -5.20 0.33
CA ASN A 78 -22.98 -3.94 -0.24
C ASN A 78 -21.44 -3.86 -0.39
N ASP A 79 -20.76 -5.02 -0.57
CA ASP A 79 -19.34 -5.04 -0.87
C ASP A 79 -19.10 -4.42 -2.24
N GLN A 80 -18.48 -3.23 -2.25
CA GLN A 80 -18.18 -2.47 -3.45
C GLN A 80 -16.70 -2.14 -3.47
N ARG A 81 -16.10 -2.32 -4.64
CA ARG A 81 -14.70 -1.97 -4.88
C ARG A 81 -14.59 -1.22 -6.19
N TYR A 82 -13.95 -0.07 -6.14
CA TYR A 82 -13.63 0.76 -7.29
C TYR A 82 -12.12 0.95 -7.34
N GLY A 83 -11.52 0.74 -8.50
CA GLY A 83 -10.10 0.92 -8.72
C GLY A 83 -9.83 1.68 -10.00
N GLY A 84 -8.77 2.45 -10.00
CA GLY A 84 -8.26 3.14 -11.17
C GLY A 84 -6.75 3.25 -11.15
N THR A 85 -6.13 3.03 -12.29
CA THR A 85 -4.70 3.28 -12.52
C THR A 85 -4.57 4.18 -13.73
N PHE A 86 -3.94 5.32 -13.55
CA PHE A 86 -3.55 6.23 -14.63
C PHE A 86 -2.05 6.28 -14.72
N SER A 87 -1.51 6.01 -15.91
CA SER A 87 -0.08 6.11 -16.22
C SER A 87 0.13 7.11 -17.34
N PHE A 88 1.18 7.90 -17.20
CA PHE A 88 1.56 8.90 -18.18
C PHE A 88 3.07 8.91 -18.37
N LYS A 89 3.51 8.95 -19.65
CA LYS A 89 4.91 9.01 -20.03
C LYS A 89 5.17 10.19 -20.96
N ALA A 90 6.11 11.04 -20.60
CA ALA A 90 6.56 12.16 -21.43
C ALA A 90 8.08 12.23 -21.40
N GLY A 91 8.70 11.79 -22.50
CA GLY A 91 10.15 11.77 -22.64
C GLY A 91 10.82 10.95 -21.55
N LYS A 92 11.56 11.63 -20.68
CA LYS A 92 12.32 11.03 -19.55
C LYS A 92 11.51 10.90 -18.25
N PHE A 93 10.25 11.31 -18.26
CA PHE A 93 9.36 11.33 -17.11
C PHE A 93 8.25 10.30 -17.26
N ASN A 94 7.99 9.58 -16.19
CA ASN A 94 6.88 8.63 -16.07
C ASN A 94 6.15 8.87 -14.75
N SER A 95 4.81 8.92 -14.79
CA SER A 95 3.93 9.06 -13.63
C SER A 95 2.94 7.91 -13.62
N GLN A 96 2.65 7.40 -12.44
CA GLN A 96 1.65 6.39 -12.23
C GLN A 96 0.86 6.68 -10.97
N THR A 97 -0.42 6.94 -11.14
CA THR A 97 -1.38 7.18 -10.08
C THR A 97 -2.30 5.97 -9.92
N ASN A 98 -2.42 5.46 -8.72
CA ASN A 98 -3.36 4.40 -8.37
C ASN A 98 -4.35 4.94 -7.33
N VAL A 99 -5.64 4.73 -7.58
CA VAL A 99 -6.72 5.07 -6.64
C VAL A 99 -7.58 3.84 -6.43
N GLN A 100 -7.86 3.50 -5.18
CA GLN A 100 -8.76 2.42 -4.82
C GLN A 100 -9.69 2.87 -3.70
N HIS A 101 -10.97 2.56 -3.86
CA HIS A 101 -11.98 2.74 -2.84
C HIS A 101 -12.72 1.42 -2.61
N THR A 102 -12.90 1.05 -1.34
CA THR A 102 -13.72 -0.11 -0.96
C THR A 102 -14.72 0.28 0.09
N MET A 103 -15.90 -0.35 0.06
CA MET A 103 -16.90 -0.22 1.11
C MET A 103 -17.67 -1.53 1.26
N SER A 104 -18.09 -1.82 2.47
CA SER A 104 -19.01 -2.91 2.80
C SER A 104 -19.85 -2.54 4.00
N ASP A 105 -21.05 -3.09 4.10
CA ASP A 105 -21.92 -2.94 5.26
C ASP A 105 -21.61 -4.01 6.31
N SER A 106 -21.98 -3.73 7.57
CA SER A 106 -21.93 -4.73 8.64
C SER A 106 -23.04 -5.75 8.44
N TYR A 107 -22.76 -7.00 8.77
CA TYR A 107 -23.74 -8.09 8.76
C TYR A 107 -23.45 -9.13 9.82
N ASP A 108 -24.49 -9.86 10.23
CA ASP A 108 -24.39 -10.92 11.22
C ASP A 108 -24.33 -12.29 10.54
N VAL A 109 -23.44 -13.15 11.01
CA VAL A 109 -23.35 -14.55 10.59
C VAL A 109 -24.03 -15.41 11.64
N PRO A 110 -25.15 -16.08 11.30
CA PRO A 110 -25.96 -16.85 12.26
C PRO A 110 -25.47 -18.28 12.47
N GLU A 111 -24.16 -18.51 12.59
CA GLU A 111 -23.61 -19.82 12.92
C GLU A 111 -23.09 -19.86 14.36
N GLY A 112 -23.81 -20.56 15.25
CA GLY A 112 -23.47 -20.66 16.67
C GLY A 112 -23.79 -19.40 17.46
N ASP A 113 -22.79 -18.85 18.17
CA ASP A 113 -22.89 -17.51 18.74
C ASP A 113 -22.87 -16.48 17.61
N VAL A 114 -23.83 -15.56 17.61
CA VAL A 114 -23.95 -14.52 16.59
C VAL A 114 -22.64 -13.72 16.49
N THR A 115 -21.98 -13.82 15.36
CA THR A 115 -20.75 -13.05 15.08
C THR A 115 -21.08 -11.93 14.09
N THR A 116 -20.88 -10.70 14.52
CA THR A 116 -21.01 -9.52 13.63
C THR A 116 -19.74 -9.30 12.85
N ILE A 117 -19.85 -9.31 11.52
CA ILE A 117 -18.79 -8.85 10.61
C ILE A 117 -19.01 -7.34 10.42
N PHE A 118 -18.06 -6.54 10.90
CA PHE A 118 -18.17 -5.09 10.82
C PHE A 118 -17.85 -4.57 9.43
N GLY A 119 -18.72 -3.70 8.91
CA GLY A 119 -18.52 -2.99 7.68
C GLY A 119 -17.29 -2.07 7.72
N ASN A 120 -16.74 -1.81 6.56
CA ASN A 120 -15.59 -0.93 6.44
C ASN A 120 -15.68 -0.05 5.19
N ARG A 121 -14.93 1.05 5.22
CA ARG A 121 -14.75 1.96 4.10
C ARG A 121 -13.29 2.35 4.02
N THR A 122 -12.67 2.16 2.84
CA THR A 122 -11.26 2.48 2.63
C THR A 122 -11.04 3.39 1.44
N TRP A 123 -10.00 4.22 1.53
CA TRP A 123 -9.38 4.92 0.41
C TRP A 123 -7.90 4.60 0.39
N ASN A 124 -7.38 4.29 -0.78
CA ASN A 124 -5.95 4.07 -1.00
C ASN A 124 -5.56 4.84 -2.26
N VAL A 125 -4.69 5.81 -2.11
CA VAL A 125 -4.16 6.62 -3.22
C VAL A 125 -2.66 6.51 -3.19
N LYS A 126 -2.05 6.17 -4.32
CA LYS A 126 -0.60 6.06 -4.48
C LYS A 126 -0.17 6.76 -5.75
N GLU A 127 0.94 7.47 -5.65
CA GLU A 127 1.62 8.11 -6.76
C GLU A 127 3.07 7.62 -6.84
N ARG A 128 3.53 7.37 -8.05
CA ARG A 128 4.91 7.01 -8.36
C ARG A 128 5.39 7.85 -9.55
N LEU A 129 6.42 8.65 -9.32
CA LEU A 129 7.07 9.46 -10.32
C LEU A 129 8.46 8.90 -10.61
N VAL A 130 8.81 8.71 -11.86
CA VAL A 130 10.13 8.28 -12.30
C VAL A 130 10.68 9.29 -13.28
N TYR A 131 11.91 9.73 -13.03
CA TYR A 131 12.65 10.63 -13.94
C TYR A 131 14.03 10.06 -14.25
N ARG A 132 14.35 9.94 -15.55
CA ARG A 132 15.64 9.46 -16.04
C ARG A 132 16.33 10.59 -16.82
N PRO A 133 17.08 11.50 -16.16
CA PRO A 133 17.79 12.59 -16.83
C PRO A 133 18.83 12.07 -17.81
N ILE A 134 19.51 11.00 -17.48
CA ILE A 134 20.47 10.26 -18.29
C ILE A 134 20.22 8.75 -18.13
N GLU A 135 20.75 7.93 -19.01
CA GLU A 135 20.53 6.47 -18.99
C GLU A 135 20.99 5.82 -17.66
N GLN A 136 22.09 6.33 -17.10
CA GLN A 136 22.68 5.80 -15.87
C GLN A 136 21.96 6.23 -14.60
N LEU A 137 21.11 7.28 -14.64
CA LEU A 137 20.48 7.82 -13.44
C LEU A 137 18.95 7.68 -13.49
N LYS A 138 18.41 6.96 -12.53
CA LYS A 138 16.97 6.85 -12.28
C LYS A 138 16.63 7.49 -10.94
N LEU A 139 15.77 8.48 -10.95
CA LEU A 139 15.18 9.10 -9.78
C LEU A 139 13.72 8.65 -9.64
N THR A 140 13.34 8.20 -8.46
CA THR A 140 11.97 7.78 -8.17
C THR A 140 11.47 8.54 -6.96
N ALA A 141 10.29 9.15 -7.06
CA ALA A 141 9.54 9.71 -5.95
C ALA A 141 8.22 8.97 -5.79
N ARG A 142 7.81 8.72 -4.55
CA ARG A 142 6.55 8.06 -4.22
C ARG A 142 5.82 8.79 -3.13
N GLY A 143 4.51 8.74 -3.21
CA GLY A 143 3.61 9.21 -2.17
C GLY A 143 2.43 8.28 -2.03
N GLY A 144 1.90 8.15 -0.82
CA GLY A 144 0.76 7.32 -0.53
C GLY A 144 -0.13 7.94 0.55
N TYR A 145 -1.41 7.75 0.39
CA TYR A 145 -2.41 8.03 1.40
C TYR A 145 -3.34 6.85 1.54
N TYR A 146 -3.51 6.36 2.76
CA TYR A 146 -4.46 5.31 3.09
C TYR A 146 -5.38 5.77 4.21
N PHE A 147 -6.67 5.58 4.01
CA PHE A 147 -7.69 5.82 5.01
C PHE A 147 -8.57 4.58 5.15
N ARG A 148 -8.85 4.17 6.38
CA ARG A 148 -9.82 3.14 6.70
C ARG A 148 -10.72 3.63 7.83
N GLU A 149 -12.02 3.44 7.64
CA GLU A 149 -13.04 3.55 8.67
C GLU A 149 -13.74 2.19 8.80
N ARG A 150 -13.85 1.68 10.00
CA ARG A 150 -14.50 0.40 10.31
C ARG A 150 -15.54 0.62 11.39
N ASP A 151 -16.72 0.04 11.19
CA ASP A 151 -17.76 0.04 12.21
C ASP A 151 -17.32 -0.74 13.45
N LYS A 152 -17.77 -0.32 14.60
CA LYS A 152 -17.56 -0.98 15.90
C LYS A 152 -18.90 -1.16 16.60
N THR A 153 -18.92 -1.99 17.63
CA THR A 153 -20.07 -2.10 18.52
C THR A 153 -20.31 -0.76 19.21
N GLY A 154 -21.56 -0.28 19.19
CA GLY A 154 -21.93 1.02 19.77
C GLY A 154 -21.84 2.17 18.77
N ASP A 155 -21.70 3.40 19.30
CA ASP A 155 -21.74 4.64 18.52
C ASP A 155 -20.35 5.17 18.18
N SER A 156 -19.44 4.26 17.81
CA SER A 156 -18.07 4.62 17.44
C SER A 156 -17.58 3.85 16.22
N LYS A 157 -16.60 4.42 15.54
CA LYS A 157 -15.90 3.82 14.40
C LYS A 157 -14.40 3.87 14.63
N ASP A 158 -13.72 2.79 14.22
CA ASP A 158 -12.26 2.73 14.21
C ASP A 158 -11.75 3.39 12.93
N ARG A 159 -10.92 4.43 13.06
CA ARG A 159 -10.31 5.16 11.95
C ARG A 159 -8.81 4.98 11.96
N TYR A 160 -8.29 4.72 10.79
CA TYR A 160 -6.87 4.60 10.53
C TYR A 160 -6.48 5.48 9.34
N ARG A 161 -5.45 6.30 9.50
CA ARG A 161 -4.88 7.15 8.45
C ARG A 161 -3.39 6.88 8.36
N ASP A 162 -2.91 6.84 7.15
CA ASP A 162 -1.52 6.60 6.85
C ASP A 162 -1.07 7.51 5.71
N PHE A 163 0.05 8.20 5.92
CA PHE A 163 0.75 8.95 4.90
C PHE A 163 2.13 8.37 4.74
N SER A 164 2.47 7.96 3.54
CA SER A 164 3.79 7.42 3.24
C SER A 164 4.43 8.18 2.08
N GLY A 165 5.75 8.19 2.05
CA GLY A 165 6.50 8.80 0.97
C GLY A 165 7.92 8.26 0.88
N GLY A 166 8.54 8.46 -0.26
CA GLY A 166 9.91 8.03 -0.49
C GLY A 166 10.55 8.69 -1.69
N LEU A 167 11.85 8.83 -1.59
CA LEU A 167 12.73 9.26 -2.67
C LEU A 167 13.82 8.22 -2.84
N LYS A 168 14.10 7.83 -4.08
CA LYS A 168 15.14 6.87 -4.42
C LYS A 168 15.95 7.37 -5.61
N ALA A 169 17.26 7.24 -5.52
CA ALA A 169 18.19 7.48 -6.61
C ALA A 169 18.98 6.20 -6.89
N ASN A 170 18.94 5.73 -8.13
CA ASN A 170 19.75 4.63 -8.62
C ASN A 170 20.72 5.16 -9.67
N TYR A 171 22.01 4.89 -9.50
CA TYR A 171 23.06 5.25 -10.46
C TYR A 171 23.86 4.02 -10.87
N ASP A 172 23.87 3.74 -12.17
CA ASP A 172 24.61 2.64 -12.78
C ASP A 172 25.95 3.15 -13.29
N PHE A 173 27.05 2.82 -12.60
CA PHE A 173 28.41 3.16 -13.05
C PHE A 173 28.83 2.32 -14.26
N ASN A 174 28.45 1.04 -14.26
CA ASN A 174 28.64 0.07 -15.32
C ASN A 174 27.75 -1.15 -15.08
N ILE A 175 27.84 -2.18 -15.96
CA ILE A 175 26.99 -3.38 -15.91
C ILE A 175 27.12 -4.14 -14.56
N MET A 176 28.25 -4.00 -13.85
CA MET A 176 28.52 -4.74 -12.60
C MET A 176 28.42 -3.89 -11.33
N SER A 177 28.28 -2.57 -11.45
CA SER A 177 28.37 -1.65 -10.33
C SER A 177 27.25 -0.63 -10.37
N ASN A 178 26.43 -0.62 -9.34
CA ASN A 178 25.37 0.37 -9.13
C ASN A 178 25.42 0.96 -7.72
N LEU A 179 24.84 2.12 -7.55
CA LEU A 179 24.59 2.75 -6.26
C LEU A 179 23.09 3.04 -6.14
N GLU A 180 22.51 2.60 -5.04
CA GLU A 180 21.16 2.96 -4.67
C GLU A 180 21.17 3.76 -3.37
N VAL A 181 20.50 4.90 -3.37
CA VAL A 181 20.25 5.70 -2.17
C VAL A 181 18.74 5.92 -2.08
N ALA A 182 18.17 5.61 -0.94
CA ALA A 182 16.75 5.74 -0.69
C ALA A 182 16.48 6.41 0.65
N TYR A 183 15.42 7.22 0.70
CA TYR A 183 14.84 7.77 1.91
C TYR A 183 13.34 7.50 1.89
N THR A 184 12.80 6.99 2.97
CA THR A 184 11.37 6.73 3.15
C THR A 184 10.88 7.32 4.45
N PHE A 185 9.63 7.75 4.47
CA PHE A 185 8.94 8.11 5.69
C PHE A 185 7.53 7.51 5.70
N ASP A 186 7.04 7.25 6.89
CA ASP A 186 5.71 6.74 7.14
C ASP A 186 5.14 7.40 8.39
N GLN A 187 3.92 7.89 8.29
CA GLN A 187 3.19 8.46 9.42
C GLN A 187 1.78 7.88 9.45
N TYR A 188 1.42 7.24 10.55
CA TYR A 188 0.08 6.76 10.73
C TYR A 188 -0.55 7.23 12.03
N ASP A 189 -1.87 7.40 11.97
CA ASP A 189 -2.73 7.74 13.09
C ASP A 189 -3.83 6.70 13.23
N LYS A 190 -4.08 6.27 14.45
CA LYS A 190 -5.25 5.50 14.81
C LYS A 190 -6.13 6.30 15.75
N SER A 191 -7.43 6.32 15.51
CA SER A 191 -8.40 7.05 16.32
C SER A 191 -9.75 6.35 16.38
N ASP A 192 -10.47 6.54 17.47
CA ASP A 192 -11.89 6.23 17.59
C ASP A 192 -12.70 7.48 17.20
N TYR A 193 -13.59 7.35 16.21
CA TYR A 193 -14.52 8.38 15.82
C TYR A 193 -15.85 8.20 16.55
N LEU A 194 -16.21 9.18 17.38
CA LEU A 194 -17.48 9.19 18.07
C LEU A 194 -18.56 9.79 17.17
N THR A 195 -19.48 8.97 16.68
CA THR A 195 -20.48 9.36 15.67
C THR A 195 -21.46 10.41 16.21
N SER A 196 -21.90 10.28 17.46
CA SER A 196 -22.83 11.22 18.08
C SER A 196 -22.24 12.62 18.27
N TYR A 197 -20.95 12.71 18.54
CA TYR A 197 -20.25 13.97 18.79
C TYR A 197 -19.47 14.47 17.58
N LYS A 198 -19.30 13.65 16.53
CA LYS A 198 -18.60 13.95 15.28
C LYS A 198 -17.15 14.39 15.45
N TYR A 199 -16.41 13.78 16.38
CA TYR A 199 -14.98 14.04 16.53
C TYR A 199 -14.16 12.76 16.72
N ASP A 200 -12.88 12.84 16.40
CA ASP A 200 -11.91 11.76 16.57
C ASP A 200 -11.24 11.85 17.95
N VAL A 201 -11.18 10.70 18.64
CA VAL A 201 -10.32 10.51 19.82
C VAL A 201 -9.08 9.77 19.34
N ARG A 202 -7.94 10.42 19.35
CA ARG A 202 -6.68 9.83 18.90
C ARG A 202 -6.18 8.82 19.94
N ASP A 203 -6.04 7.55 19.51
CA ASP A 203 -5.48 6.50 20.33
C ASP A 203 -3.97 6.41 20.21
N TYR A 204 -3.46 6.48 18.97
CA TYR A 204 -2.06 6.26 18.66
C TYR A 204 -1.65 6.98 17.37
N SER A 205 -0.43 7.52 17.38
CA SER A 205 0.21 8.14 16.24
C SER A 205 1.69 7.79 16.24
N ASN A 206 2.24 7.47 15.08
CA ASN A 206 3.66 7.17 14.92
C ASN A 206 4.19 7.75 13.62
N VAL A 207 5.46 8.16 13.64
CA VAL A 207 6.21 8.61 12.47
C VAL A 207 7.49 7.79 12.38
N GLN A 208 7.76 7.23 11.21
CA GLN A 208 8.96 6.45 10.92
C GLN A 208 9.72 7.07 9.74
N HIS A 209 11.04 7.04 9.81
CA HIS A 209 11.95 7.52 8.77
C HIS A 209 12.92 6.44 8.33
#